data_cdd4a600f88a456a90306d504398843b
#
_entry.id   cdd4a600f88a456a90306d504398843b
#
_cell.length_a   1.000
_cell.length_b   1.000
_cell.length_c   1.000
_cell.angle_alpha   90.00
_cell.angle_beta   90.00
_cell.angle_gamma   90.00
#
_symmetry.space_group_name_H-M   'P 1'
#
loop_
_entity.id
_entity.type
_entity.pdbx_description
1 polymer ?
#
loop_
_entity_poly.entity_id
_entity_poly.type
_entity_poly.pdbx_seq_one_letter_code
_entity_poly.pdbx_strand_id
1 'polypeptide(L)'
;MTEQLPQPNPQNILPPAKMAIPPSIGEVITSMATGNSYTMGEKIGEGNFGVVYSCKDIWENDLAAKVLKPIGTYENVKASATEELTKLVHLRNPHITFVYDAFEFRDTFYIITERCYCSVKQLFSIQNFNGLTWLMPIARSLLQAVHYLHINNYVHQDIHSANVFTALVKDEMMPQDNKIVQFKLGDLGVAKLFNELDAKNTRAQWMLPPEVLNPNEFGAIDRRIDIYHVGLLLLELAYSKELRFTPEEIISGKPREMAVQLQPPYHFALEKALRRHVSYRTADAMELWRDLHTPSQGTVVLLNAPK
;
A
#
# COMPACT_ATOMS: atom_id res chain seq x y z
N MET A 1 -17.38 -29.10 60.21
CA MET A 1 -17.99 -28.61 58.97
C MET A 1 -16.88 -28.24 58.02
N THR A 2 -16.59 -29.12 57.10
CA THR A 2 -15.55 -28.91 56.07
C THR A 2 -16.22 -28.30 54.84
N GLU A 3 -16.00 -27.01 54.56
CA GLU A 3 -16.45 -26.37 53.33
C GLU A 3 -15.72 -26.96 52.13
N GLN A 4 -16.45 -27.63 51.27
CA GLN A 4 -15.98 -28.04 49.96
C GLN A 4 -15.89 -26.83 49.03
N LEU A 5 -14.66 -26.53 48.56
CA LEU A 5 -14.43 -25.54 47.49
C LEU A 5 -15.20 -25.95 46.22
N PRO A 6 -15.85 -25.01 45.53
CA PRO A 6 -16.59 -25.31 44.30
C PRO A 6 -15.62 -25.82 43.22
N GLN A 7 -16.00 -26.96 42.63
CA GLN A 7 -15.29 -27.55 41.50
C GLN A 7 -15.40 -26.60 40.28
N PRO A 8 -14.35 -26.37 39.50
CA PRO A 8 -14.42 -25.52 38.31
C PRO A 8 -15.35 -26.15 37.27
N ASN A 9 -16.24 -25.33 36.75
CA ASN A 9 -17.20 -25.70 35.70
C ASN A 9 -16.46 -26.13 34.41
N PRO A 10 -16.65 -27.37 33.90
CA PRO A 10 -15.93 -27.86 32.71
C PRO A 10 -16.27 -27.15 31.39
N GLN A 11 -17.17 -26.18 31.39
CA GLN A 11 -17.60 -25.45 30.18
C GLN A 11 -16.73 -24.22 29.80
N ASN A 12 -15.65 -23.91 30.55
CA ASN A 12 -14.79 -22.75 30.31
C ASN A 12 -13.34 -23.13 29.91
N ILE A 13 -13.14 -24.28 29.30
CA ILE A 13 -11.87 -24.55 28.62
C ILE A 13 -11.95 -23.89 27.26
N LEU A 14 -11.40 -22.67 27.14
CA LEU A 14 -11.12 -22.04 25.84
C LEU A 14 -10.35 -23.07 25.01
N PRO A 15 -10.76 -23.34 23.75
CA PRO A 15 -9.98 -24.22 22.88
C PRO A 15 -8.55 -23.69 22.83
N PRO A 16 -7.55 -24.59 22.77
CA PRO A 16 -6.16 -24.15 22.68
C PRO A 16 -6.01 -23.17 21.52
N ALA A 17 -5.30 -22.07 21.73
CA ALA A 17 -5.04 -21.09 20.70
C ALA A 17 -4.48 -21.84 19.48
N LYS A 18 -5.22 -21.83 18.36
CA LYS A 18 -4.79 -22.45 17.12
C LYS A 18 -3.50 -21.75 16.71
N MET A 19 -2.39 -22.47 16.71
CA MET A 19 -1.09 -21.93 16.30
C MET A 19 -0.96 -22.11 14.79
N ALA A 20 -0.94 -21.03 14.04
CA ALA A 20 -0.59 -21.08 12.63
C ALA A 20 0.84 -21.65 12.48
N ILE A 21 0.95 -22.75 11.75
CA ILE A 21 2.25 -23.38 11.46
C ILE A 21 2.76 -22.78 10.15
N PRO A 22 3.94 -22.12 10.14
CA PRO A 22 4.53 -21.61 8.91
C PRO A 22 4.76 -22.74 7.89
N PRO A 23 4.60 -22.49 6.58
CA PRO A 23 4.90 -23.48 5.57
C PRO A 23 6.41 -23.78 5.52
N SER A 24 6.74 -25.04 5.22
CA SER A 24 8.12 -25.45 4.98
C SER A 24 8.52 -25.23 3.52
N ILE A 25 9.82 -25.02 3.28
CA ILE A 25 10.34 -24.92 1.90
C ILE A 25 10.14 -26.25 1.19
N GLY A 26 9.60 -26.22 -0.02
CA GLY A 26 9.27 -27.41 -0.83
C GLY A 26 7.93 -28.05 -0.48
N GLU A 27 7.23 -27.54 0.53
CA GLU A 27 5.90 -28.02 0.87
C GLU A 27 4.89 -27.66 -0.22
N VAL A 28 4.07 -28.64 -0.63
CA VAL A 28 2.98 -28.43 -1.58
C VAL A 28 1.69 -28.23 -0.80
N ILE A 29 1.07 -27.07 -0.98
CA ILE A 29 -0.20 -26.71 -0.36
C ILE A 29 -1.26 -26.60 -1.44
N THR A 30 -2.39 -27.28 -1.26
CA THR A 30 -3.50 -27.26 -2.22
C THR A 30 -4.65 -26.44 -1.66
N SER A 31 -5.12 -25.49 -2.45
CA SER A 31 -6.33 -24.72 -2.18
C SER A 31 -7.56 -25.63 -2.29
N MET A 32 -8.28 -25.80 -1.20
CA MET A 32 -9.54 -26.57 -1.22
C MET A 32 -10.65 -25.83 -1.96
N ALA A 33 -10.50 -24.52 -2.18
CA ALA A 33 -11.49 -23.69 -2.87
C ALA A 33 -11.38 -23.83 -4.40
N THR A 34 -10.15 -23.89 -4.94
CA THR A 34 -9.89 -23.85 -6.39
C THR A 34 -9.29 -25.15 -6.92
N GLY A 35 -8.74 -26.00 -6.07
CA GLY A 35 -7.97 -27.19 -6.44
C GLY A 35 -6.55 -26.89 -6.90
N ASN A 36 -6.13 -25.64 -6.95
CA ASN A 36 -4.78 -25.24 -7.33
C ASN A 36 -3.77 -25.64 -6.25
N SER A 37 -2.58 -26.04 -6.67
CA SER A 37 -1.49 -26.42 -5.77
C SER A 37 -0.31 -25.46 -5.92
N TYR A 38 0.33 -25.15 -4.79
CA TYR A 38 1.43 -24.21 -4.69
C TYR A 38 2.60 -24.82 -3.94
N THR A 39 3.77 -24.87 -4.56
CA THR A 39 5.02 -25.27 -3.91
C THR A 39 5.63 -24.09 -3.19
N MET A 40 5.72 -24.17 -1.87
CA MET A 40 6.21 -23.07 -1.02
C MET A 40 7.73 -22.95 -1.08
N GLY A 41 8.22 -21.74 -1.11
CA GLY A 41 9.64 -21.40 -1.11
C GLY A 41 10.07 -20.65 0.13
N GLU A 42 11.08 -19.81 -0.01
CA GLU A 42 11.68 -19.03 1.08
C GLU A 42 10.78 -17.86 1.53
N LYS A 43 10.94 -17.45 2.78
CA LYS A 43 10.37 -16.21 3.29
C LYS A 43 11.02 -15.03 2.56
N ILE A 44 10.19 -14.19 1.92
CA ILE A 44 10.63 -13.01 1.15
C ILE A 44 10.22 -11.69 1.78
N GLY A 45 9.34 -11.71 2.78
CA GLY A 45 8.90 -10.51 3.47
C GLY A 45 8.11 -10.81 4.74
N GLU A 46 7.98 -9.78 5.58
CA GLU A 46 7.14 -9.83 6.76
C GLU A 46 6.59 -8.43 7.06
N GLY A 47 5.31 -8.36 7.36
CA GLY A 47 4.62 -7.16 7.78
C GLY A 47 3.79 -7.37 9.05
N ASN A 48 3.04 -6.35 9.43
CA ASN A 48 2.18 -6.40 10.62
C ASN A 48 1.11 -7.48 10.53
N PHE A 49 0.55 -7.72 9.34
CA PHE A 49 -0.61 -8.59 9.13
C PHE A 49 -0.25 -9.99 8.62
N GLY A 50 1.00 -10.22 8.18
CA GLY A 50 1.36 -11.51 7.60
C GLY A 50 2.84 -11.67 7.30
N VAL A 51 3.18 -12.89 6.93
CA VAL A 51 4.50 -13.28 6.42
C VAL A 51 4.34 -13.65 4.95
N VAL A 52 5.24 -13.18 4.11
CA VAL A 52 5.21 -13.44 2.66
C VAL A 52 6.30 -14.44 2.30
N TYR A 53 5.90 -15.49 1.61
CA TYR A 53 6.78 -16.53 1.08
C TYR A 53 6.78 -16.46 -0.44
N SER A 54 7.88 -16.84 -1.08
CA SER A 54 7.87 -17.19 -2.49
C SER A 54 7.08 -18.48 -2.67
N CYS A 55 6.39 -18.64 -3.78
CA CYS A 55 5.79 -19.92 -4.15
C CYS A 55 5.71 -20.06 -5.67
N LYS A 56 5.46 -21.30 -6.13
CA LYS A 56 5.22 -21.62 -7.53
C LYS A 56 3.92 -22.38 -7.67
N ASP A 57 3.19 -22.15 -8.74
CA ASP A 57 2.06 -22.96 -9.13
C ASP A 57 2.51 -24.21 -9.92
N ILE A 58 1.56 -25.01 -10.39
CA ILE A 58 1.83 -26.20 -11.20
C ILE A 58 2.43 -25.91 -12.59
N TRP A 59 2.37 -24.64 -13.02
CA TRP A 59 2.93 -24.13 -14.29
C TRP A 59 4.29 -23.48 -14.10
N GLU A 60 4.90 -23.62 -12.91
CA GLU A 60 6.18 -22.99 -12.53
C GLU A 60 6.15 -21.46 -12.54
N ASN A 61 4.98 -20.81 -12.51
CA ASN A 61 4.89 -19.37 -12.37
C ASN A 61 5.41 -18.93 -11.01
N ASP A 62 6.27 -17.91 -11.01
CA ASP A 62 6.77 -17.28 -9.79
C ASP A 62 5.68 -16.43 -9.14
N LEU A 63 5.22 -16.84 -7.97
CA LEU A 63 4.16 -16.21 -7.19
C LEU A 63 4.65 -15.88 -5.77
N ALA A 64 3.82 -15.16 -5.02
CA ALA A 64 4.01 -14.86 -3.62
C ALA A 64 2.80 -15.32 -2.80
N ALA A 65 3.04 -15.97 -1.68
CA ALA A 65 2.01 -16.39 -0.74
C ALA A 65 2.09 -15.52 0.52
N LYS A 66 1.12 -14.64 0.73
CA LYS A 66 0.94 -13.89 1.99
C LYS A 66 0.18 -14.78 2.96
N VAL A 67 0.83 -15.20 4.03
CA VAL A 67 0.26 -16.00 5.11
C VAL A 67 -0.11 -15.07 6.26
N LEU A 68 -1.38 -14.96 6.58
CA LEU A 68 -1.86 -14.03 7.60
C LEU A 68 -1.41 -14.47 8.98
N LYS A 69 -0.97 -13.53 9.82
CA LYS A 69 -0.64 -13.77 11.22
C LYS A 69 -1.92 -13.99 12.03
N PRO A 70 -1.94 -14.95 12.96
CA PRO A 70 -3.07 -15.14 13.87
C PRO A 70 -3.09 -14.05 14.94
N ILE A 71 -3.59 -12.87 14.58
CA ILE A 71 -3.73 -11.74 15.49
C ILE A 71 -5.16 -11.74 16.06
N GLY A 72 -5.27 -11.98 17.36
CA GLY A 72 -6.57 -12.09 18.03
C GLY A 72 -7.18 -13.49 17.91
N THR A 73 -8.51 -13.56 17.76
CA THR A 73 -9.22 -14.83 17.58
C THR A 73 -9.20 -15.29 16.12
N TYR A 74 -9.39 -16.59 15.90
CA TYR A 74 -9.53 -17.12 14.54
C TYR A 74 -10.63 -16.40 13.73
N GLU A 75 -11.75 -16.08 14.36
CA GLU A 75 -12.85 -15.36 13.72
C GLU A 75 -12.42 -13.95 13.25
N ASN A 76 -11.55 -13.27 14.01
CA ASN A 76 -11.00 -11.99 13.63
C ASN A 76 -10.08 -12.10 12.40
N VAL A 77 -9.25 -13.13 12.36
CA VAL A 77 -8.37 -13.42 11.20
C VAL A 77 -9.21 -13.75 9.97
N LYS A 78 -10.24 -14.58 10.14
CA LYS A 78 -11.16 -14.95 9.07
C LYS A 78 -11.92 -13.75 8.53
N ALA A 79 -12.46 -12.91 9.39
CA ALA A 79 -13.16 -11.68 8.98
C ALA A 79 -12.24 -10.75 8.17
N SER A 80 -11.02 -10.51 8.67
CA SER A 80 -10.01 -9.70 7.97
C SER A 80 -9.61 -10.28 6.61
N ALA A 81 -9.40 -11.59 6.55
CA ALA A 81 -9.08 -12.29 5.29
C ALA A 81 -10.23 -12.19 4.29
N THR A 82 -11.46 -12.42 4.73
CA THR A 82 -12.65 -12.35 3.87
C THR A 82 -12.85 -10.93 3.34
N GLU A 83 -12.67 -9.91 4.18
CA GLU A 83 -12.76 -8.51 3.79
C GLU A 83 -11.69 -8.15 2.74
N GLU A 84 -10.43 -8.51 2.97
CA GLU A 84 -9.32 -8.29 2.02
C GLU A 84 -9.59 -9.01 0.69
N LEU A 85 -10.05 -10.26 0.74
CA LEU A 85 -10.37 -11.05 -0.44
C LEU A 85 -11.48 -10.48 -1.29
N THR A 86 -12.57 -10.06 -0.66
CA THR A 86 -13.71 -9.46 -1.37
C THR A 86 -13.26 -8.24 -2.17
N LYS A 87 -12.39 -7.41 -1.59
CA LYS A 87 -11.80 -6.25 -2.28
C LYS A 87 -10.91 -6.67 -3.45
N LEU A 88 -10.00 -7.60 -3.20
CA LEU A 88 -9.00 -8.04 -4.19
C LEU A 88 -9.60 -8.74 -5.40
N VAL A 89 -10.68 -9.50 -5.23
CA VAL A 89 -11.37 -10.19 -6.32
C VAL A 89 -12.06 -9.19 -7.28
N HIS A 90 -12.57 -8.08 -6.75
CA HIS A 90 -13.30 -7.08 -7.53
C HIS A 90 -12.42 -5.96 -8.07
N LEU A 91 -11.33 -5.62 -7.35
CA LEU A 91 -10.45 -4.50 -7.71
C LEU A 91 -9.28 -4.97 -8.59
N ARG A 92 -9.56 -5.19 -9.88
CA ARG A 92 -8.57 -5.61 -10.87
C ARG A 92 -8.08 -4.43 -11.70
N ASN A 93 -6.82 -4.06 -11.54
CA ASN A 93 -6.18 -3.00 -12.31
C ASN A 93 -4.69 -3.38 -12.55
N PRO A 94 -4.11 -3.07 -13.73
CA PRO A 94 -2.70 -3.39 -14.02
C PRO A 94 -1.69 -2.78 -13.02
N HIS A 95 -2.08 -1.71 -12.33
CA HIS A 95 -1.26 -1.01 -11.34
C HIS A 95 -1.60 -1.38 -9.89
N ILE A 96 -2.40 -2.42 -9.67
CA ILE A 96 -2.67 -3.04 -8.36
C ILE A 96 -2.15 -4.46 -8.41
N THR A 97 -1.56 -4.96 -7.32
CA THR A 97 -1.06 -6.35 -7.24
C THR A 97 -2.20 -7.33 -7.49
N PHE A 98 -1.97 -8.26 -8.42
CA PHE A 98 -2.97 -9.23 -8.81
C PHE A 98 -3.03 -10.39 -7.80
N VAL A 99 -4.24 -10.82 -7.45
CA VAL A 99 -4.48 -11.99 -6.62
C VAL A 99 -4.96 -13.15 -7.48
N TYR A 100 -4.26 -14.27 -7.39
CA TYR A 100 -4.55 -15.50 -8.11
C TYR A 100 -5.50 -16.42 -7.36
N ASP A 101 -5.29 -16.53 -6.03
CA ASP A 101 -6.06 -17.43 -5.18
C ASP A 101 -6.05 -16.95 -3.74
N ALA A 102 -7.01 -17.45 -2.95
CA ALA A 102 -6.99 -17.25 -1.53
C ALA A 102 -7.82 -18.32 -0.83
N PHE A 103 -7.27 -18.90 0.20
CA PHE A 103 -7.84 -20.06 0.87
C PHE A 103 -7.37 -20.16 2.32
N GLU A 104 -8.13 -20.93 3.08
CA GLU A 104 -7.79 -21.32 4.43
C GLU A 104 -6.93 -22.59 4.43
N PHE A 105 -5.84 -22.58 5.20
CA PHE A 105 -5.02 -23.74 5.44
C PHE A 105 -4.35 -23.65 6.82
N ARG A 106 -4.38 -24.75 7.62
CA ARG A 106 -3.79 -24.82 8.98
C ARG A 106 -4.20 -23.65 9.88
N ASP A 107 -5.50 -23.40 9.96
CA ASP A 107 -6.10 -22.38 10.81
C ASP A 107 -5.63 -20.95 10.52
N THR A 108 -5.11 -20.70 9.32
CA THR A 108 -4.80 -19.35 8.83
C THR A 108 -5.15 -19.20 7.34
N PHE A 109 -4.99 -18.01 6.80
CA PHE A 109 -5.34 -17.71 5.42
C PHE A 109 -4.09 -17.44 4.59
N TYR A 110 -4.10 -17.98 3.40
CA TYR A 110 -3.11 -17.81 2.36
C TYR A 110 -3.72 -16.97 1.24
N ILE A 111 -3.04 -15.91 0.86
CA ILE A 111 -3.40 -15.07 -0.29
C ILE A 111 -2.27 -15.20 -1.29
N ILE A 112 -2.56 -15.79 -2.45
CA ILE A 112 -1.59 -16.01 -3.52
C ILE A 112 -1.66 -14.82 -4.48
N THR A 113 -0.54 -14.11 -4.62
CA THR A 113 -0.43 -12.93 -5.45
C THR A 113 0.66 -13.08 -6.51
N GLU A 114 0.65 -12.20 -7.50
CA GLU A 114 1.83 -12.05 -8.35
C GLU A 114 3.05 -11.71 -7.52
N ARG A 115 4.21 -12.24 -7.94
CA ARG A 115 5.48 -11.95 -7.30
C ARG A 115 6.05 -10.65 -7.85
N CYS A 116 6.16 -9.64 -6.99
CA CYS A 116 6.87 -8.43 -7.29
C CYS A 116 8.36 -8.57 -6.96
N TYR A 117 9.20 -7.81 -7.66
CA TYR A 117 10.67 -7.90 -7.51
C TYR A 117 11.14 -7.27 -6.18
N CYS A 118 10.75 -6.02 -5.93
CA CYS A 118 11.06 -5.31 -4.68
C CYS A 118 10.04 -4.19 -4.44
N SER A 119 10.01 -3.65 -3.24
CA SER A 119 9.24 -2.43 -2.93
C SER A 119 10.05 -1.18 -3.28
N VAL A 120 9.37 -0.05 -3.47
CA VAL A 120 10.01 1.27 -3.65
C VAL A 120 10.89 1.62 -2.44
N LYS A 121 10.49 1.19 -1.24
CA LYS A 121 11.32 1.33 -0.03
C LYS A 121 12.69 0.68 -0.20
N GLN A 122 12.74 -0.52 -0.78
CA GLN A 122 14.02 -1.23 -1.00
C GLN A 122 14.87 -0.54 -2.07
N LEU A 123 14.28 0.20 -3.02
CA LEU A 123 15.02 1.00 -3.99
C LEU A 123 15.86 2.09 -3.33
N PHE A 124 15.38 2.70 -2.24
CA PHE A 124 16.16 3.71 -1.49
C PHE A 124 17.44 3.16 -0.85
N SER A 125 17.54 1.84 -0.69
CA SER A 125 18.76 1.18 -0.18
C SER A 125 19.80 0.89 -1.27
N ILE A 126 19.46 1.10 -2.55
CA ILE A 126 20.38 0.91 -3.68
C ILE A 126 21.35 2.08 -3.72
N GLN A 127 22.64 1.77 -3.79
CA GLN A 127 23.68 2.79 -3.91
C GLN A 127 23.45 3.69 -5.14
N ASN A 128 23.51 4.99 -4.96
CA ASN A 128 23.29 6.00 -5.99
C ASN A 128 21.86 5.97 -6.62
N PHE A 129 20.87 5.48 -5.89
CA PHE A 129 19.49 5.55 -6.35
C PHE A 129 19.08 7.01 -6.56
N ASN A 130 18.62 7.34 -7.78
CA ASN A 130 18.10 8.66 -8.11
C ASN A 130 16.58 8.60 -8.22
N GLY A 131 15.90 8.99 -7.14
CA GLY A 131 14.43 8.96 -7.06
C GLY A 131 13.75 9.88 -8.07
N LEU A 132 14.37 11.00 -8.48
CA LEU A 132 13.82 11.90 -9.49
C LEU A 132 13.64 11.21 -10.85
N THR A 133 14.53 10.30 -11.23
CA THR A 133 14.40 9.50 -12.46
C THR A 133 13.13 8.62 -12.43
N TRP A 134 12.77 8.14 -11.27
CA TRP A 134 11.63 7.22 -11.08
C TRP A 134 10.34 7.91 -10.65
N LEU A 135 10.39 9.21 -10.31
CA LEU A 135 9.24 9.94 -9.80
C LEU A 135 8.04 9.88 -10.76
N MET A 136 8.23 10.24 -12.03
CA MET A 136 7.13 10.25 -13.00
C MET A 136 6.61 8.85 -13.37
N PRO A 137 7.45 7.83 -13.62
CA PRO A 137 7.00 6.45 -13.82
C PRO A 137 6.19 5.91 -12.63
N ILE A 138 6.66 6.14 -11.40
CA ILE A 138 5.95 5.72 -10.19
C ILE A 138 4.65 6.51 -10.01
N ALA A 139 4.71 7.84 -10.14
CA ALA A 139 3.52 8.69 -10.02
C ALA A 139 2.42 8.27 -11.02
N ARG A 140 2.78 7.98 -12.27
CA ARG A 140 1.82 7.54 -13.29
C ARG A 140 1.10 6.27 -12.89
N SER A 141 1.84 5.25 -12.49
CA SER A 141 1.28 3.95 -12.10
C SER A 141 0.42 4.08 -10.83
N LEU A 142 0.95 4.77 -9.82
CA LEU A 142 0.29 4.94 -8.54
C LEU A 142 -0.99 5.76 -8.66
N LEU A 143 -0.98 6.87 -9.41
CA LEU A 143 -2.17 7.70 -9.61
C LEU A 143 -3.25 6.99 -10.42
N GLN A 144 -2.89 6.10 -11.36
CA GLN A 144 -3.86 5.24 -12.05
C GLN A 144 -4.50 4.24 -11.07
N ALA A 145 -3.71 3.62 -10.18
CA ALA A 145 -4.24 2.73 -9.16
C ALA A 145 -5.18 3.48 -8.20
N VAL A 146 -4.76 4.63 -7.67
CA VAL A 146 -5.56 5.46 -6.76
C VAL A 146 -6.84 5.96 -7.43
N HIS A 147 -6.76 6.44 -8.68
CA HIS A 147 -7.94 6.85 -9.45
C HIS A 147 -8.93 5.68 -9.57
N TYR A 148 -8.44 4.50 -9.94
CA TYR A 148 -9.26 3.30 -10.06
C TYR A 148 -9.93 2.91 -8.74
N LEU A 149 -9.23 2.96 -7.62
CA LEU A 149 -9.82 2.72 -6.29
C LEU A 149 -10.92 3.73 -6.00
N HIS A 150 -10.66 5.03 -6.22
CA HIS A 150 -11.58 6.11 -5.92
C HIS A 150 -12.87 6.07 -6.75
N ILE A 151 -12.82 5.71 -8.04
CA ILE A 151 -14.03 5.58 -8.87
C ILE A 151 -14.86 4.34 -8.48
N ASN A 152 -14.24 3.35 -7.84
CA ASN A 152 -14.92 2.19 -7.26
C ASN A 152 -15.28 2.42 -5.77
N ASN A 153 -15.25 3.66 -5.30
CA ASN A 153 -15.57 4.07 -3.93
C ASN A 153 -14.67 3.49 -2.83
N TYR A 154 -13.47 3.03 -3.16
CA TYR A 154 -12.47 2.59 -2.17
C TYR A 154 -11.42 3.67 -1.94
N VAL A 155 -10.91 3.71 -0.71
CA VAL A 155 -9.79 4.55 -0.27
C VAL A 155 -8.75 3.63 0.35
N HIS A 156 -7.49 3.74 -0.07
CA HIS A 156 -6.42 2.84 0.35
C HIS A 156 -5.98 3.08 1.78
N GLN A 157 -5.80 4.33 2.19
CA GLN A 157 -5.42 4.82 3.52
C GLN A 157 -3.99 4.50 3.99
N ASP A 158 -3.22 3.68 3.29
CA ASP A 158 -1.87 3.25 3.70
C ASP A 158 -0.89 3.20 2.52
N ILE A 159 -0.87 4.26 1.71
CA ILE A 159 0.05 4.38 0.57
C ILE A 159 1.41 4.88 1.06
N HIS A 160 2.43 4.04 0.95
CA HIS A 160 3.82 4.37 1.29
C HIS A 160 4.81 3.51 0.50
N SER A 161 6.09 3.85 0.56
CA SER A 161 7.14 3.22 -0.24
C SER A 161 7.27 1.69 -0.06
N ALA A 162 6.84 1.13 1.08
CA ALA A 162 6.83 -0.32 1.29
C ALA A 162 5.63 -1.05 0.67
N ASN A 163 4.54 -0.32 0.34
CA ASN A 163 3.32 -0.86 -0.29
C ASN A 163 3.26 -0.60 -1.80
N VAL A 164 4.28 0.04 -2.38
CA VAL A 164 4.43 0.20 -3.83
C VAL A 164 5.56 -0.69 -4.30
N PHE A 165 5.26 -1.59 -5.23
CA PHE A 165 6.15 -2.65 -5.67
C PHE A 165 6.56 -2.46 -7.13
N THR A 166 7.74 -3.01 -7.48
CA THR A 166 8.20 -3.15 -8.86
C THR A 166 7.86 -4.54 -9.36
N ALA A 167 7.20 -4.63 -10.51
CA ALA A 167 7.02 -5.87 -11.27
C ALA A 167 7.86 -5.81 -12.54
N LEU A 168 8.50 -6.91 -12.90
CA LEU A 168 9.30 -7.03 -14.11
C LEU A 168 8.51 -7.84 -15.14
N VAL A 169 8.06 -7.18 -16.19
CA VAL A 169 7.33 -7.81 -17.29
C VAL A 169 8.29 -8.02 -18.45
N LYS A 170 8.38 -9.27 -18.94
CA LYS A 170 9.16 -9.57 -20.14
C LYS A 170 8.45 -8.97 -21.36
N ASP A 171 9.18 -8.25 -22.17
CA ASP A 171 8.70 -7.77 -23.46
C ASP A 171 9.19 -8.71 -24.56
N GLU A 172 8.31 -9.59 -25.04
CA GLU A 172 8.62 -10.58 -26.08
C GLU A 172 8.91 -9.94 -27.44
N MET A 173 8.55 -8.67 -27.64
CA MET A 173 8.80 -7.94 -28.89
C MET A 173 10.14 -7.23 -28.93
N MET A 174 10.82 -7.15 -27.78
CA MET A 174 12.14 -6.53 -27.69
C MET A 174 13.24 -7.58 -27.90
N PRO A 175 14.23 -7.33 -28.79
CA PRO A 175 15.41 -8.17 -28.88
C PRO A 175 16.18 -8.10 -27.54
N GLN A 176 16.66 -9.25 -27.07
CA GLN A 176 17.33 -9.43 -25.78
C GLN A 176 16.33 -9.34 -24.59
N ASP A 177 16.52 -10.15 -23.60
CA ASP A 177 15.69 -10.30 -22.37
C ASP A 177 15.37 -8.97 -21.63
N ASN A 178 14.92 -7.96 -22.36
CA ASN A 178 14.55 -6.68 -21.82
C ASN A 178 13.24 -6.80 -21.02
N LYS A 179 13.32 -6.41 -19.78
CA LYS A 179 12.18 -6.38 -18.87
C LYS A 179 11.69 -4.94 -18.71
N ILE A 180 10.40 -4.76 -18.88
CA ILE A 180 9.75 -3.49 -18.57
C ILE A 180 9.45 -3.46 -17.06
N VAL A 181 9.86 -2.39 -16.40
CA VAL A 181 9.54 -2.14 -15.00
C VAL A 181 8.14 -1.54 -14.93
N GLN A 182 7.24 -2.23 -14.22
CA GLN A 182 5.92 -1.71 -13.85
C GLN A 182 5.88 -1.46 -12.36
N PHE A 183 5.10 -0.44 -11.94
CA PHE A 183 4.87 -0.19 -10.53
C PHE A 183 3.44 -0.55 -10.17
N LYS A 184 3.26 -1.18 -9.01
CA LYS A 184 1.98 -1.69 -8.54
C LYS A 184 1.77 -1.33 -7.08
N LEU A 185 0.57 -0.88 -6.78
CA LEU A 185 0.10 -0.66 -5.43
C LEU A 185 -0.37 -1.99 -4.85
N GLY A 186 0.13 -2.35 -3.69
CA GLY A 186 -0.25 -3.58 -2.98
C GLY A 186 -0.80 -3.30 -1.60
N ASP A 187 -1.13 -4.37 -0.90
CA ASP A 187 -1.68 -4.38 0.46
C ASP A 187 -3.00 -3.59 0.63
N LEU A 188 -4.07 -4.09 0.01
CA LEU A 188 -5.42 -3.54 0.16
C LEU A 188 -6.10 -3.93 1.50
N GLY A 189 -5.37 -4.56 2.43
CA GLY A 189 -5.92 -5.03 3.70
C GLY A 189 -6.54 -3.94 4.58
N VAL A 190 -6.08 -2.70 4.44
CA VAL A 190 -6.63 -1.54 5.17
C VAL A 190 -7.53 -0.65 4.31
N ALA A 191 -7.65 -0.93 3.00
CA ALA A 191 -8.54 -0.18 2.12
C ALA A 191 -10.00 -0.30 2.57
N LYS A 192 -10.74 0.81 2.54
CA LYS A 192 -12.14 0.87 3.00
C LYS A 192 -13.04 1.54 1.97
N LEU A 193 -14.32 1.24 2.05
CA LEU A 193 -15.31 2.02 1.33
C LEU A 193 -15.33 3.46 1.86
N PHE A 194 -15.61 4.40 0.98
CA PHE A 194 -15.62 5.84 1.32
C PHE A 194 -16.53 6.18 2.50
N ASN A 195 -17.69 5.53 2.61
CA ASN A 195 -18.66 5.74 3.69
C ASN A 195 -18.26 5.08 5.02
N GLU A 196 -17.17 4.30 5.05
CA GLU A 196 -16.66 3.61 6.25
C GLU A 196 -15.40 4.28 6.82
N LEU A 197 -15.00 5.42 6.25
CA LEU A 197 -13.82 6.15 6.71
C LEU A 197 -14.07 6.75 8.09
N ASP A 198 -13.23 6.38 9.06
CA ASP A 198 -13.25 6.90 10.42
C ASP A 198 -11.82 7.07 10.94
N ALA A 199 -11.56 8.20 11.58
CA ALA A 199 -10.27 8.49 12.22
C ALA A 199 -9.87 7.42 13.26
N LYS A 200 -10.84 6.84 13.95
CA LYS A 200 -10.61 5.79 14.96
C LYS A 200 -10.19 4.46 14.36
N ASN A 201 -10.51 4.22 13.09
CA ASN A 201 -10.23 2.98 12.38
C ASN A 201 -9.05 3.09 11.41
N THR A 202 -8.37 4.23 11.35
CA THR A 202 -7.19 4.41 10.51
C THR A 202 -6.06 3.54 11.06
N ARG A 203 -5.74 2.46 10.36
CA ARG A 203 -4.72 1.49 10.77
C ARG A 203 -3.29 1.88 10.37
N ALA A 204 -3.15 2.88 9.52
CA ALA A 204 -1.85 3.44 9.16
C ALA A 204 -1.19 4.01 10.43
N GLN A 205 -0.15 3.35 10.92
CA GLN A 205 0.50 3.74 12.18
C GLN A 205 1.64 4.73 11.99
N TRP A 206 1.93 5.12 10.75
CA TRP A 206 3.04 6.01 10.48
C TRP A 206 2.63 7.11 9.49
N MET A 207 3.09 8.33 9.74
CA MET A 207 2.78 9.53 8.95
C MET A 207 1.27 9.74 8.71
N LEU A 208 0.50 9.68 9.77
CA LEU A 208 -0.93 10.00 9.73
C LEU A 208 -1.15 11.42 9.20
N PRO A 209 -2.04 11.62 8.20
CA PRO A 209 -2.34 12.94 7.67
C PRO A 209 -2.90 13.90 8.73
N PRO A 210 -2.80 15.22 8.53
CA PRO A 210 -3.25 16.21 9.50
C PRO A 210 -4.69 16.04 9.97
N GLU A 211 -5.61 15.71 9.05
CA GLU A 211 -7.03 15.49 9.35
C GLU A 211 -7.31 14.26 10.21
N VAL A 212 -6.43 13.27 10.22
CA VAL A 212 -6.51 12.11 11.11
C VAL A 212 -6.02 12.49 12.50
N LEU A 213 -4.99 13.32 12.59
CA LEU A 213 -4.41 13.79 13.86
C LEU A 213 -5.32 14.83 14.53
N ASN A 214 -5.90 15.77 13.77
CA ASN A 214 -6.79 16.81 14.26
C ASN A 214 -7.89 17.16 13.24
N PRO A 215 -8.97 16.38 13.17
CA PRO A 215 -10.05 16.61 12.20
C PRO A 215 -10.79 17.92 12.40
N ASN A 216 -10.84 18.45 13.63
CA ASN A 216 -11.53 19.73 13.93
C ASN A 216 -10.84 20.90 13.27
N GLU A 217 -9.53 20.87 13.11
CA GLU A 217 -8.74 21.94 12.49
C GLU A 217 -8.60 21.74 10.98
N PHE A 218 -8.27 20.52 10.55
CA PHE A 218 -7.84 20.25 9.16
C PHE A 218 -8.94 19.73 8.24
N GLY A 219 -10.11 19.40 8.78
CA GLY A 219 -11.29 18.95 8.04
C GLY A 219 -11.57 17.46 8.16
N ALA A 220 -12.72 17.04 7.62
CA ALA A 220 -13.14 15.66 7.66
C ALA A 220 -12.26 14.77 6.78
N ILE A 221 -12.09 13.52 7.19
CA ILE A 221 -11.36 12.51 6.42
C ILE A 221 -12.17 12.17 5.18
N ASP A 222 -11.53 12.20 4.03
CA ASP A 222 -12.09 11.76 2.75
C ASP A 222 -11.01 11.09 1.88
N ARG A 223 -11.34 10.77 0.62
CA ARG A 223 -10.42 10.11 -0.33
C ARG A 223 -9.11 10.88 -0.56
N ARG A 224 -9.02 12.17 -0.19
CA ARG A 224 -7.80 12.97 -0.30
C ARG A 224 -6.72 12.58 0.72
N ILE A 225 -7.01 11.67 1.66
CA ILE A 225 -6.00 11.01 2.47
C ILE A 225 -4.98 10.28 1.58
N ASP A 226 -5.45 9.57 0.53
CA ASP A 226 -4.56 8.90 -0.42
C ASP A 226 -3.72 9.89 -1.22
N ILE A 227 -4.28 11.06 -1.58
CA ILE A 227 -3.54 12.13 -2.27
C ILE A 227 -2.40 12.66 -1.40
N TYR A 228 -2.64 12.82 -0.10
CA TYR A 228 -1.60 13.24 0.85
C TYR A 228 -0.49 12.19 0.95
N HIS A 229 -0.85 10.91 1.07
CA HIS A 229 0.12 9.81 1.12
C HIS A 229 0.93 9.70 -0.19
N VAL A 230 0.28 9.84 -1.36
CA VAL A 230 0.99 9.91 -2.65
C VAL A 230 1.96 11.09 -2.64
N GLY A 231 1.52 12.26 -2.16
CA GLY A 231 2.39 13.44 -2.03
C GLY A 231 3.63 13.18 -1.18
N LEU A 232 3.49 12.47 -0.04
CA LEU A 232 4.61 12.08 0.81
C LEU A 232 5.58 11.13 0.07
N LEU A 233 5.07 10.11 -0.61
CA LEU A 233 5.90 9.18 -1.36
C LEU A 233 6.65 9.87 -2.51
N LEU A 234 6.00 10.78 -3.24
CA LEU A 234 6.66 11.54 -4.30
C LEU A 234 7.69 12.53 -3.73
N LEU A 235 7.48 13.04 -2.53
CA LEU A 235 8.46 13.85 -1.81
C LEU A 235 9.70 13.01 -1.43
N GLU A 236 9.53 11.76 -0.94
CA GLU A 236 10.62 10.82 -0.69
C GLU A 236 11.45 10.57 -1.96
N LEU A 237 10.78 10.36 -3.11
CA LEU A 237 11.45 10.19 -4.39
C LEU A 237 12.20 11.46 -4.82
N ALA A 238 11.61 12.64 -4.66
CA ALA A 238 12.28 13.90 -4.99
C ALA A 238 13.55 14.14 -4.17
N TYR A 239 13.58 13.68 -2.93
CA TYR A 239 14.76 13.72 -2.06
C TYR A 239 15.64 12.45 -2.14
N SER A 240 15.23 11.44 -2.93
CA SER A 240 15.91 10.16 -3.11
C SER A 240 16.22 9.41 -1.80
N LYS A 241 15.36 9.56 -0.79
CA LYS A 241 15.51 8.93 0.53
C LYS A 241 14.19 8.78 1.25
N GLU A 242 14.11 7.82 2.18
CA GLU A 242 12.99 7.75 3.12
C GLU A 242 12.94 9.03 3.97
N LEU A 243 11.72 9.55 4.13
CA LEU A 243 11.44 10.68 5.01
C LEU A 243 10.56 10.20 6.18
N ARG A 244 10.82 10.73 7.35
CA ARG A 244 10.05 10.44 8.56
C ARG A 244 9.67 11.74 9.22
N PHE A 245 8.38 11.88 9.54
CA PHE A 245 7.85 13.06 10.20
C PHE A 245 7.14 12.65 11.48
N THR A 246 7.35 13.42 12.55
CA THR A 246 6.57 13.26 13.78
C THR A 246 5.15 13.82 13.58
N PRO A 247 4.17 13.45 14.42
CA PRO A 247 2.84 14.06 14.38
C PRO A 247 2.88 15.60 14.44
N GLU A 248 3.78 16.17 15.23
CA GLU A 248 3.97 17.62 15.38
C GLU A 248 4.48 18.25 14.08
N GLU A 249 5.41 17.58 13.41
CA GLU A 249 5.94 18.02 12.10
C GLU A 249 4.87 17.93 11.00
N ILE A 250 4.00 16.93 11.04
CA ILE A 250 2.84 16.83 10.13
C ILE A 250 1.86 17.97 10.38
N ILE A 251 1.50 18.20 11.66
CA ILE A 251 0.57 19.28 12.04
C ILE A 251 1.16 20.66 11.73
N SER A 252 2.46 20.88 11.91
CA SER A 252 3.12 22.15 11.55
C SER A 252 3.18 22.38 10.05
N GLY A 253 3.10 21.32 9.22
CA GLY A 253 3.13 21.42 7.77
C GLY A 253 4.52 21.26 7.15
N LYS A 254 5.47 20.70 7.88
CA LYS A 254 6.85 20.47 7.41
C LYS A 254 6.96 19.73 6.06
N PRO A 255 6.14 18.68 5.76
CA PRO A 255 6.19 18.06 4.45
C PRO A 255 5.90 19.04 3.30
N ARG A 256 4.92 19.93 3.48
CA ARG A 256 4.59 20.98 2.52
C ARG A 256 5.72 21.99 2.36
N GLU A 257 6.34 22.42 3.46
CA GLU A 257 7.48 23.33 3.44
C GLU A 257 8.65 22.76 2.64
N MET A 258 8.94 21.47 2.82
CA MET A 258 9.94 20.76 2.03
C MET A 258 9.57 20.68 0.56
N ALA A 259 8.29 20.50 0.22
CA ALA A 259 7.84 20.48 -1.17
C ALA A 259 8.04 21.84 -1.86
N VAL A 260 7.80 22.94 -1.16
CA VAL A 260 8.03 24.30 -1.67
C VAL A 260 9.50 24.54 -2.02
N GLN A 261 10.43 23.88 -1.33
CA GLN A 261 11.87 24.02 -1.57
C GLN A 261 12.38 23.22 -2.78
N LEU A 262 11.55 22.35 -3.35
CA LEU A 262 11.92 21.58 -4.54
C LEU A 262 12.05 22.49 -5.76
N GLN A 263 12.94 22.10 -6.66
CA GLN A 263 13.04 22.75 -7.95
C GLN A 263 11.83 22.43 -8.86
N PRO A 264 11.44 23.32 -9.78
CA PRO A 264 10.47 22.98 -10.82
C PRO A 264 10.82 21.65 -11.53
N PRO A 265 9.83 20.88 -12.00
CA PRO A 265 8.41 21.21 -12.08
C PRO A 265 7.57 20.75 -10.88
N TYR A 266 8.11 19.97 -9.94
CA TYR A 266 7.32 19.18 -8.97
C TYR A 266 6.86 19.97 -7.74
N HIS A 267 7.54 21.09 -7.42
CA HIS A 267 7.27 21.87 -6.19
C HIS A 267 5.80 22.27 -6.04
N PHE A 268 5.17 22.78 -7.10
CA PHE A 268 3.78 23.22 -7.06
C PHE A 268 2.80 22.06 -6.80
N ALA A 269 2.95 20.98 -7.55
CA ALA A 269 2.08 19.80 -7.43
C ALA A 269 2.17 19.20 -6.03
N LEU A 270 3.39 19.02 -5.50
CA LEU A 270 3.62 18.44 -4.18
C LEU A 270 3.22 19.40 -3.06
N GLU A 271 3.45 20.72 -3.20
CA GLU A 271 2.97 21.72 -2.26
C GLU A 271 1.46 21.62 -2.08
N LYS A 272 0.71 21.50 -3.19
CA LYS A 272 -0.74 21.44 -3.19
C LYS A 272 -1.26 20.10 -2.63
N ALA A 273 -0.63 18.97 -3.01
CA ALA A 273 -0.99 17.63 -2.51
C ALA A 273 -0.74 17.49 -0.99
N LEU A 274 0.24 18.22 -0.44
CA LEU A 274 0.65 18.16 0.97
C LEU A 274 0.04 19.27 1.84
N ARG A 275 -0.98 19.97 1.36
CA ARG A 275 -1.71 20.95 2.17
C ARG A 275 -2.40 20.29 3.36
N ARG A 276 -2.29 20.92 4.51
CA ARG A 276 -2.85 20.40 5.76
C ARG A 276 -4.37 20.31 5.73
N HIS A 277 -5.03 21.42 5.33
CA HIS A 277 -6.49 21.45 5.22
C HIS A 277 -6.96 20.67 4.00
N VAL A 278 -7.83 19.68 4.25
CA VAL A 278 -8.38 18.81 3.22
C VAL A 278 -9.05 19.59 2.08
N SER A 279 -9.77 20.68 2.39
CA SER A 279 -10.46 21.51 1.40
C SER A 279 -9.55 22.21 0.40
N TYR A 280 -8.29 22.47 0.75
CA TYR A 280 -7.30 23.15 -0.10
C TYR A 280 -6.34 22.20 -0.79
N ARG A 281 -6.41 20.90 -0.47
CA ARG A 281 -5.58 19.85 -1.06
C ARG A 281 -6.06 19.53 -2.48
N THR A 282 -5.18 19.07 -3.34
CA THR A 282 -5.52 18.46 -4.64
C THR A 282 -6.70 17.50 -4.51
N ALA A 283 -7.72 17.66 -5.34
CA ALA A 283 -9.01 17.00 -5.14
C ALA A 283 -8.99 15.51 -5.48
N ASP A 284 -8.21 15.11 -6.48
CA ASP A 284 -8.14 13.73 -6.94
C ASP A 284 -6.81 13.40 -7.66
N ALA A 285 -6.65 12.12 -8.00
CA ALA A 285 -5.45 11.61 -8.66
C ALA A 285 -5.21 12.22 -10.05
N MET A 286 -6.29 12.53 -10.78
CA MET A 286 -6.20 13.11 -12.13
C MET A 286 -5.75 14.58 -12.08
N GLU A 287 -6.19 15.31 -11.06
CA GLU A 287 -5.73 16.68 -10.83
C GLU A 287 -4.25 16.67 -10.44
N LEU A 288 -3.82 15.78 -9.53
CA LEU A 288 -2.41 15.68 -9.17
C LEU A 288 -1.54 15.31 -10.37
N TRP A 289 -2.00 14.40 -11.23
CA TRP A 289 -1.30 14.05 -12.46
C TRP A 289 -1.12 15.24 -13.39
N ARG A 290 -2.16 16.07 -13.57
CA ARG A 290 -2.08 17.31 -14.37
C ARG A 290 -1.12 18.33 -13.75
N ASP A 291 -1.20 18.53 -12.43
CA ASP A 291 -0.31 19.44 -11.71
C ASP A 291 1.17 19.06 -11.86
N LEU A 292 1.50 17.75 -11.86
CA LEU A 292 2.86 17.22 -12.07
C LEU A 292 3.41 17.49 -13.49
N HIS A 293 2.52 17.68 -14.49
CA HIS A 293 2.89 17.97 -15.88
C HIS A 293 2.81 19.44 -16.24
N THR A 294 2.26 20.26 -15.35
CA THR A 294 2.17 21.71 -15.62
C THR A 294 3.59 22.31 -15.59
N PRO A 295 4.08 22.87 -16.69
CA PRO A 295 5.34 23.59 -16.65
C PRO A 295 5.20 24.70 -15.60
N SER A 296 6.16 24.85 -14.71
CA SER A 296 6.21 25.99 -13.82
C SER A 296 6.01 27.23 -14.70
N GLN A 297 4.93 27.99 -14.46
CA GLN A 297 4.80 29.32 -15.06
C GLN A 297 5.91 30.20 -14.47
N GLY A 298 7.11 30.02 -15.02
CA GLY A 298 8.13 31.03 -14.94
C GLY A 298 7.48 32.31 -15.51
N THR A 299 7.53 33.38 -14.78
CA THR A 299 7.08 34.70 -15.19
C THR A 299 7.47 34.90 -16.65
N VAL A 300 6.50 34.85 -17.55
CA VAL A 300 6.71 35.25 -18.94
C VAL A 300 7.00 36.73 -18.88
N VAL A 301 8.27 37.10 -18.81
CA VAL A 301 8.72 38.45 -19.09
C VAL A 301 8.46 38.66 -20.58
N LEU A 302 7.33 39.27 -20.90
CA LEU A 302 7.09 39.81 -22.24
C LEU A 302 8.21 40.80 -22.52
N LEU A 303 9.24 40.34 -23.23
CA LEU A 303 10.20 41.25 -23.87
C LEU A 303 9.41 42.01 -24.92
N ASN A 304 9.01 43.23 -24.58
CA ASN A 304 8.51 44.19 -25.54
C ASN A 304 9.57 44.36 -26.59
N ALA A 305 9.32 43.84 -27.80
CA ALA A 305 10.14 44.16 -28.97
C ALA A 305 10.07 45.68 -29.20
N PRO A 306 11.21 46.38 -29.35
CA PRO A 306 11.21 47.79 -29.72
C PRO A 306 10.59 47.95 -31.10
N LYS A 307 9.76 48.98 -31.26
CA LYS A 307 9.15 49.40 -32.52
C LYS A 307 10.20 49.79 -33.54
#